data_388518a8901e59063f3dfbba68923f62
#
_entry.id   388518a8901e59063f3dfbba68923f62
#
_cell.length_a   1.000
_cell.length_b   1.000
_cell.length_c   1.000
_cell.angle_alpha   90.00
_cell.angle_beta   90.00
_cell.angle_gamma   90.00
#
_symmetry.space_group_name_H-M   'P 1'
#
loop_
_entity.id
_entity.type
_entity.pdbx_description
1 polymer ?
#
loop_
_entity_poly.entity_id
_entity_poly.type
_entity_poly.pdbx_seq_one_letter_code
_entity_poly.pdbx_strand_id
1 'polypeptide(L)'
;MNELLGAGEKESLTVRKIKEYTRQHYNEESLNLQLIANNVVHLGVKYTGRCFLRETGIKYSEYLLGIRMEKAKELLKTEDGKKTELVAEQIGLGHDVPYFYQLFKKYTGMTPKEYKAGL
;
A
#
# COMPACT_ATOMS: atom_id res chain seq x y z
N MET A 1 -21.75 -16.82 13.43
CA MET A 1 -21.50 -16.41 12.84
C MET A 1 -21.35 -15.96 12.31
N ASN A 2 -21.29 -16.07 12.43
CA ASN A 2 -21.00 -15.57 11.76
C ASN A 2 -20.92 -14.88 11.38
N GLU A 3 -21.08 -14.63 11.68
CA GLU A 3 -21.07 -13.88 11.23
C GLU A 3 -20.61 -13.22 11.14
N LEU A 4 -20.32 -13.24 11.72
CA LEU A 4 -19.89 -12.55 11.44
C LEU A 4 -19.39 -12.15 10.98
N LEU A 5 -19.29 -12.20 11.25
CA LEU A 5 -18.88 -11.92 10.62
C LEU A 5 -18.80 -11.03 9.81
N GLY A 6 -18.96 -10.60 10.27
CA GLY A 6 -19.16 -9.34 9.64
C GLY A 6 -18.55 -9.30 8.25
N ALA A 7 -18.18 -8.07 7.72
CA ALA A 7 -17.57 -7.96 6.41
C ALA A 7 -16.30 -8.79 6.31
N GLY A 8 -15.50 -8.80 7.35
CA GLY A 8 -14.26 -9.59 7.36
C GLY A 8 -14.51 -11.07 7.19
N GLU A 9 -15.62 -11.52 7.70
CA GLU A 9 -16.01 -12.92 7.54
C GLU A 9 -16.34 -13.26 6.10
N LYS A 10 -16.69 -12.23 5.35
CA LYS A 10 -17.13 -12.40 3.97
C LYS A 10 -16.03 -12.13 2.97
N GLU A 11 -14.81 -11.93 3.44
CA GLU A 11 -13.73 -11.65 2.55
C GLU A 11 -13.49 -12.84 1.63
N SER A 12 -13.53 -12.60 0.32
CA SER A 12 -13.33 -13.66 -0.65
C SER A 12 -11.87 -14.10 -0.66
N LEU A 13 -11.62 -15.29 -1.16
CA LEU A 13 -10.27 -15.77 -1.34
C LEU A 13 -9.49 -14.86 -2.27
N THR A 14 -10.18 -14.35 -3.31
CA THR A 14 -9.55 -13.42 -4.26
C THR A 14 -9.01 -12.20 -3.53
N VAL A 15 -9.84 -11.53 -2.73
CA VAL A 15 -9.41 -10.33 -2.02
C VAL A 15 -8.32 -10.65 -1.01
N ARG A 16 -8.43 -11.79 -0.34
CA ARG A 16 -7.40 -12.20 0.60
C ARG A 16 -6.05 -12.37 -0.08
N LYS A 17 -6.03 -13.01 -1.24
CA LYS A 17 -4.79 -13.19 -2.00
C LYS A 17 -4.20 -11.86 -2.45
N ILE A 18 -5.06 -10.93 -2.87
CA ILE A 18 -4.60 -9.59 -3.25
C ILE A 18 -3.91 -8.91 -2.07
N LYS A 19 -4.54 -8.95 -0.91
CA LYS A 19 -3.98 -8.30 0.28
C LYS A 19 -2.67 -8.95 0.72
N GLU A 20 -2.62 -10.26 0.75
CA GLU A 20 -1.41 -10.98 1.16
C GLU A 20 -0.25 -10.68 0.22
N TYR A 21 -0.50 -10.75 -1.07
CA TYR A 21 0.55 -10.47 -2.04
C TYR A 21 1.06 -9.04 -1.90
N THR A 22 0.14 -8.09 -1.72
CA THR A 22 0.49 -6.69 -1.57
C THR A 22 1.35 -6.45 -0.33
N ARG A 23 1.00 -7.07 0.79
CA ARG A 23 1.79 -6.91 2.02
C ARG A 23 3.21 -7.45 1.87
N GLN A 24 3.39 -8.46 1.04
CA GLN A 24 4.70 -9.08 0.83
C GLN A 24 5.53 -8.36 -0.23
N HIS A 25 4.87 -7.63 -1.15
CA HIS A 25 5.53 -7.07 -2.32
C HIS A 25 5.35 -5.57 -2.50
N TYR A 26 4.85 -4.86 -1.49
CA TYR A 26 4.60 -3.41 -1.62
C TYR A 26 5.87 -2.63 -1.94
N ASN A 27 7.03 -3.18 -1.61
CA ASN A 27 8.32 -2.53 -1.84
C ASN A 27 8.81 -2.65 -3.29
N GLU A 28 8.09 -3.38 -4.12
CA GLU A 28 8.43 -3.50 -5.53
C GLU A 28 7.78 -2.37 -6.32
N GLU A 29 8.59 -1.64 -7.07
CA GLU A 29 8.10 -0.50 -7.84
C GLU A 29 7.05 -0.89 -8.86
N SER A 30 7.20 -2.06 -9.44
CA SER A 30 6.31 -2.53 -10.50
C SER A 30 4.96 -3.04 -10.01
N LEU A 31 4.75 -3.12 -8.70
CA LEU A 31 3.52 -3.68 -8.19
C LEU A 31 2.31 -2.81 -8.54
N ASN A 32 1.32 -3.41 -9.16
CA ASN A 32 0.04 -2.78 -9.45
C ASN A 32 -1.02 -3.87 -9.58
N LEU A 33 -2.26 -3.44 -9.70
CA LEU A 33 -3.36 -4.39 -9.77
C LEU A 33 -3.31 -5.27 -11.03
N GLN A 34 -2.82 -4.73 -12.13
CA GLN A 34 -2.69 -5.50 -13.38
C GLN A 34 -1.80 -6.72 -13.17
N LEU A 35 -0.66 -6.52 -12.49
CA LEU A 35 0.27 -7.61 -12.21
C LEU A 35 -0.40 -8.68 -11.34
N ILE A 36 -1.12 -8.24 -10.31
CA ILE A 36 -1.80 -9.17 -9.41
C ILE A 36 -2.90 -9.92 -10.15
N ALA A 37 -3.67 -9.21 -10.96
CA ALA A 37 -4.76 -9.83 -11.72
C ALA A 37 -4.21 -10.91 -12.66
N ASN A 38 -3.11 -10.62 -13.34
CA ASN A 38 -2.53 -11.55 -14.30
C ASN A 38 -1.80 -12.71 -13.66
N ASN A 39 -1.04 -12.46 -12.60
CA ASN A 39 -0.07 -13.45 -12.11
C ASN A 39 -0.44 -14.10 -10.78
N VAL A 40 -1.38 -13.53 -10.06
CA VAL A 40 -1.72 -14.04 -8.72
C VAL A 40 -3.12 -14.62 -8.68
N VAL A 41 -4.12 -13.86 -9.10
CA VAL A 41 -5.50 -14.34 -9.03
C VAL A 41 -6.03 -14.85 -10.37
N HIS A 42 -5.32 -14.56 -11.47
CA HIS A 42 -5.67 -15.03 -12.81
C HIS A 42 -7.10 -14.66 -13.23
N LEU A 43 -7.43 -13.40 -13.01
CA LEU A 43 -8.74 -12.84 -13.37
C LEU A 43 -8.52 -11.55 -14.14
N GLY A 44 -9.55 -11.10 -14.86
CA GLY A 44 -9.46 -9.83 -15.57
C GLY A 44 -9.22 -8.68 -14.59
N VAL A 45 -8.41 -7.69 -14.99
CA VAL A 45 -8.05 -6.59 -14.11
C VAL A 45 -9.25 -5.77 -13.68
N LYS A 46 -10.20 -5.53 -14.58
CA LYS A 46 -11.39 -4.76 -14.23
C LYS A 46 -12.24 -5.49 -13.20
N TYR A 47 -12.44 -6.79 -13.41
CA TYR A 47 -13.19 -7.60 -12.47
C TYR A 47 -12.51 -7.62 -11.11
N THR A 48 -11.19 -7.81 -11.11
CA THR A 48 -10.40 -7.86 -9.88
C THR A 48 -10.54 -6.55 -9.11
N GLY A 49 -10.45 -5.43 -9.81
CA GLY A 49 -10.59 -4.11 -9.18
C GLY A 49 -11.98 -3.90 -8.58
N ARG A 50 -13.01 -4.34 -9.30
CA ARG A 50 -14.38 -4.20 -8.79
C ARG A 50 -14.59 -5.06 -7.56
N CYS A 51 -14.06 -6.27 -7.55
CA CYS A 51 -14.17 -7.15 -6.39
C CYS A 51 -13.50 -6.51 -5.17
N PHE A 52 -12.30 -5.99 -5.38
CA PHE A 52 -11.56 -5.38 -4.30
C PHE A 52 -12.31 -4.16 -3.73
N LEU A 53 -12.77 -3.27 -4.62
CA LEU A 53 -13.52 -2.08 -4.20
C LEU A 53 -14.81 -2.45 -3.47
N ARG A 54 -15.53 -3.42 -3.99
CA ARG A 54 -16.80 -3.84 -3.39
C ARG A 54 -16.59 -4.39 -1.98
N GLU A 55 -15.56 -5.20 -1.79
CA GLU A 55 -15.36 -5.86 -0.50
C GLU A 55 -14.63 -5.00 0.53
N THR A 56 -13.74 -4.10 0.08
CA THR A 56 -12.94 -3.29 1.01
C THR A 56 -13.43 -1.86 1.15
N GLY A 57 -14.18 -1.37 0.17
CA GLY A 57 -14.64 0.01 0.17
C GLY A 57 -13.65 1.00 -0.37
N ILE A 58 -12.44 0.56 -0.73
CA ILE A 58 -11.42 1.46 -1.29
C ILE A 58 -10.82 0.87 -2.56
N LYS A 59 -10.30 1.76 -3.41
CA LYS A 59 -9.63 1.31 -4.62
C LYS A 59 -8.29 0.66 -4.25
N TYR A 60 -7.88 -0.30 -5.08
CA TYR A 60 -6.61 -0.98 -4.81
C TYR A 60 -5.43 -0.02 -4.75
N SER A 61 -5.39 0.99 -5.63
CA SER A 61 -4.29 1.96 -5.61
C SER A 61 -4.21 2.70 -4.28
N GLU A 62 -5.34 2.99 -3.67
CA GLU A 62 -5.37 3.64 -2.35
C GLU A 62 -4.92 2.69 -1.25
N TYR A 63 -5.28 1.43 -1.37
CA TYR A 63 -4.84 0.41 -0.43
C TYR A 63 -3.31 0.26 -0.45
N LEU A 64 -2.74 0.14 -1.65
CA LEU A 64 -1.29 0.04 -1.81
C LEU A 64 -0.59 1.28 -1.29
N LEU A 65 -1.12 2.46 -1.63
CA LEU A 65 -0.55 3.71 -1.15
C LEU A 65 -0.57 3.76 0.38
N GLY A 66 -1.67 3.33 0.99
CA GLY A 66 -1.77 3.32 2.45
C GLY A 66 -0.71 2.45 3.10
N ILE A 67 -0.49 1.26 2.55
CA ILE A 67 0.55 0.36 3.08
C ILE A 67 1.92 1.02 2.96
N ARG A 68 2.22 1.60 1.81
CA ARG A 68 3.51 2.24 1.57
C ARG A 68 3.74 3.42 2.51
N MET A 69 2.71 4.24 2.72
CA MET A 69 2.83 5.42 3.58
C MET A 69 2.96 5.04 5.05
N GLU A 70 2.22 4.02 5.51
CA GLU A 70 2.35 3.58 6.89
C GLU A 70 3.74 2.99 7.14
N LYS A 71 4.27 2.26 6.16
CA LYS A 71 5.62 1.73 6.27
C LYS A 71 6.65 2.85 6.27
N ALA A 72 6.44 3.87 5.44
CA ALA A 72 7.33 5.04 5.43
C ALA A 72 7.36 5.71 6.80
N LYS A 73 6.20 5.86 7.43
CA LYS A 73 6.13 6.45 8.76
C LYS A 73 6.96 5.65 9.77
N GLU A 74 6.85 4.33 9.73
CA GLU A 74 7.64 3.47 10.61
C GLU A 74 9.14 3.65 10.39
N LEU A 75 9.55 3.65 9.11
CA LEU A 75 10.96 3.76 8.78
C LEU A 75 11.55 5.11 9.16
N LEU A 76 10.75 6.17 9.08
CA LEU A 76 11.19 7.51 9.45
C LEU A 76 11.35 7.66 10.97
N LYS A 77 10.73 6.80 11.74
CA LYS A 77 10.82 6.84 13.20
C LYS A 77 12.04 6.12 13.75
N THR A 78 12.77 5.40 12.91
CA THR A 78 13.91 4.64 13.40
C THR A 78 15.04 5.57 13.86
N GLU A 79 15.75 5.14 14.89
CA GLU A 79 16.79 5.96 15.53
C GLU A 79 18.00 6.23 14.65
N ASP A 80 18.31 5.30 13.76
CA ASP A 80 19.48 5.46 12.90
C ASP A 80 19.30 6.51 11.82
N GLY A 81 18.15 7.20 11.82
CA GLY A 81 17.95 8.36 10.97
C GLY A 81 18.05 8.09 9.49
N LYS A 82 17.34 7.07 9.03
CA LYS A 82 17.37 6.76 7.61
C LYS A 82 17.09 7.97 6.76
N LYS A 83 17.87 8.12 5.69
CA LYS A 83 17.67 9.19 4.74
C LYS A 83 16.33 9.01 4.02
N THR A 84 15.68 10.11 3.71
CA THR A 84 14.38 10.08 3.08
C THR A 84 14.40 9.31 1.76
N GLU A 85 15.49 9.45 1.00
CA GLU A 85 15.64 8.74 -0.27
C GLU A 85 15.64 7.23 -0.07
N LEU A 86 16.28 6.77 1.00
CA LEU A 86 16.29 5.33 1.32
C LEU A 86 14.92 4.84 1.72
N VAL A 87 14.16 5.66 2.44
CA VAL A 87 12.80 5.31 2.81
C VAL A 87 11.95 5.15 1.55
N ALA A 88 12.07 6.10 0.60
CA ALA A 88 11.33 6.02 -0.65
C ALA A 88 11.65 4.72 -1.38
N GLU A 89 12.92 4.36 -1.43
CA GLU A 89 13.37 3.14 -2.10
C GLU A 89 12.77 1.90 -1.46
N GLN A 90 12.78 1.85 -0.14
CA GLN A 90 12.32 0.68 0.60
C GLN A 90 10.81 0.47 0.53
N ILE A 91 10.07 1.49 0.13
CA ILE A 91 8.61 1.35 -0.02
C ILE A 91 8.16 1.29 -1.47
N GLY A 92 9.13 1.17 -2.41
CA GLY A 92 8.81 1.00 -3.82
C GLY A 92 8.62 2.30 -4.60
N LEU A 93 9.04 3.43 -4.05
CA LEU A 93 8.91 4.74 -4.70
C LEU A 93 10.24 5.42 -4.96
N GLY A 94 11.34 4.66 -4.93
CA GLY A 94 12.67 5.23 -5.10
C GLY A 94 12.96 5.79 -6.47
N HIS A 95 12.18 5.39 -7.48
CA HIS A 95 12.37 5.87 -8.85
C HIS A 95 11.89 7.32 -9.02
N ASP A 96 11.12 7.84 -8.06
CA ASP A 96 10.60 9.21 -8.13
C ASP A 96 10.45 9.76 -6.72
N VAL A 97 11.57 10.19 -6.16
CA VAL A 97 11.60 10.69 -4.79
C VAL A 97 10.74 11.96 -4.61
N PRO A 98 10.74 12.92 -5.55
CA PRO A 98 9.82 14.06 -5.42
C PRO A 98 8.36 13.65 -5.34
N TYR A 99 7.98 12.63 -6.10
CA TYR A 99 6.61 12.10 -6.05
C TYR A 99 6.32 11.51 -4.67
N PHE A 100 7.26 10.78 -4.09
CA PHE A 100 7.11 10.27 -2.73
C PHE A 100 6.87 11.41 -1.75
N TYR A 101 7.62 12.51 -1.86
CA TYR A 101 7.44 13.66 -0.97
C TYR A 101 6.02 14.22 -1.07
N GLN A 102 5.51 14.36 -2.29
CA GLN A 102 4.17 14.88 -2.50
C GLN A 102 3.10 13.95 -1.91
N LEU A 103 3.24 12.65 -2.15
CA LEU A 103 2.31 11.67 -1.62
C LEU A 103 2.33 11.64 -0.10
N PHE A 104 3.52 11.68 0.49
CA PHE A 104 3.66 11.62 1.93
C PHE A 104 3.03 12.85 2.59
N LYS A 105 3.27 14.03 2.02
CA LYS A 105 2.69 15.26 2.54
C LYS A 105 1.17 15.24 2.42
N LYS A 106 0.67 14.75 1.30
CA LYS A 106 -0.77 14.65 1.09
C LYS A 106 -1.40 13.69 2.09
N TYR A 107 -0.73 12.58 2.36
CA TYR A 107 -1.26 11.54 3.24
C TYR A 107 -1.17 11.92 4.72
N THR A 108 -0.08 12.55 5.13
CA THR A 108 0.19 12.84 6.55
C THR A 108 0.01 14.31 6.94
N GLY A 109 -0.01 15.20 5.96
CA GLY A 109 -0.02 16.65 6.22
C GLY A 109 1.36 17.25 6.40
N MET A 110 2.40 16.42 6.39
CA MET A 110 3.78 16.86 6.61
C MET A 110 4.71 16.26 5.57
N THR A 111 5.82 16.97 5.27
CA THR A 111 6.87 16.36 4.47
C THR A 111 7.55 15.28 5.31
N PRO A 112 8.24 14.33 4.68
CA PRO A 112 8.99 13.30 5.44
C PRO A 112 9.97 13.92 6.43
N LYS A 113 10.63 15.00 6.03
CA LYS A 113 11.59 15.68 6.90
C LYS A 113 10.90 16.30 8.11
N GLU A 114 9.76 16.95 7.89
CA GLU A 114 8.98 17.54 8.97
C GLU A 114 8.46 16.47 9.92
N TYR A 115 7.99 15.38 9.36
CA TYR A 115 7.47 14.28 10.14
C TYR A 115 8.54 13.70 11.05
N LYS A 116 9.73 13.48 10.50
CA LYS A 116 10.85 12.94 11.23
C LYS A 116 11.30 13.89 12.34
N ALA A 117 11.36 15.19 12.04
CA ALA A 117 11.79 16.20 13.01
C ALA A 117 10.76 16.42 14.09
N GLY A 118 9.49 16.24 13.80
CA GLY A 118 8.40 16.47 14.74
C GLY A 118 8.21 15.35 15.73
N LEU A 119 8.96 14.29 15.57
CA LEU A 119 8.91 13.18 16.52
C LEU A 119 9.91 13.38 17.62
#